data_c79e21e02e5c2b95ab15fd56cabd9aeb
#
_entry.id   c79e21e02e5c2b95ab15fd56cabd9aeb
#
_cell.length_a   1.000
_cell.length_b   1.000
_cell.length_c   1.000
_cell.angle_alpha   90.00
_cell.angle_beta   90.00
_cell.angle_gamma   90.00
#
_symmetry.space_group_name_H-M   'P 1'
#
loop_
_entity.id
_entity.type
_entity.pdbx_description
1 polymer ?
#
loop_
_entity_poly.entity_id
_entity_poly.type
_entity_poly.pdbx_seq_one_letter_code
_entity_poly.pdbx_strand_id
1 'polypeptide(L)'
;MIRAEMKKYLYFPYLLLAVIGCVVLAFSANADYDPSGSAVSVFRLAITGIAHKSEQPIEYSALFMWIKGMNGWLPLILPLLMSFGYIAVLSAERHNGMTGFLLIRSENAKYCATKVTAGVLTGGILFMTANIVFGLMMLIAFPAYISFSVDEQMMYADWYGTGSMVLIYVVKRLIGSFLYGMAASMFGIGAAIFLGIGICCCAFRFYLITYTRRFCRDLHLKTRQWRGLTYQI
;
A
#
# COMPACT_ATOMS: atom_id res chain seq x y z
N MET A 1 -11.45 -11.13 21.57
CA MET A 1 -10.01 -11.35 21.40
C MET A 1 -9.54 -10.82 20.03
N ILE A 2 -10.07 -11.28 18.91
CA ILE A 2 -9.72 -10.82 17.55
C ILE A 2 -9.79 -9.28 17.40
N ARG A 3 -10.86 -8.64 17.87
CA ARG A 3 -11.04 -7.18 17.78
C ARG A 3 -9.92 -6.37 18.49
N ALA A 4 -9.43 -6.88 19.60
CA ALA A 4 -8.33 -6.24 20.34
C ALA A 4 -6.99 -6.39 19.60
N GLU A 5 -6.76 -7.56 18.98
CA GLU A 5 -5.58 -7.79 18.15
C GLU A 5 -5.60 -6.94 16.88
N MET A 6 -6.74 -6.88 16.17
CA MET A 6 -6.89 -6.03 14.99
C MET A 6 -6.58 -4.56 15.29
N LYS A 7 -7.00 -4.03 16.47
CA LYS A 7 -6.67 -2.65 16.85
C LYS A 7 -5.17 -2.39 16.96
N LYS A 8 -4.37 -3.39 17.36
CA LYS A 8 -2.91 -3.27 17.43
C LYS A 8 -2.28 -3.19 16.03
N TYR A 9 -2.77 -4.03 15.09
CA TYR A 9 -2.28 -4.05 13.71
C TYR A 9 -2.74 -2.86 12.89
N LEU A 10 -3.96 -2.35 13.15
CA LEU A 10 -4.52 -1.15 12.56
C LEU A 10 -4.02 0.13 13.25
N TYR A 11 -3.00 0.04 14.09
CA TYR A 11 -2.41 1.23 14.70
C TYR A 11 -1.96 2.20 13.60
N PHE A 12 -2.46 3.43 13.68
CA PHE A 12 -2.43 4.43 12.62
C PHE A 12 -1.09 4.60 11.88
N PRO A 13 0.10 4.67 12.55
CA PRO A 13 1.36 4.85 11.84
C PRO A 13 1.74 3.66 10.95
N TYR A 14 1.47 2.43 11.35
CA TYR A 14 1.77 1.24 10.52
C TYR A 14 0.84 1.13 9.33
N LEU A 15 -0.46 1.42 9.54
CA LEU A 15 -1.46 1.48 8.50
C LEU A 15 -1.09 2.54 7.45
N LEU A 16 -0.77 3.75 7.91
CA LEU A 16 -0.44 4.86 7.04
C LEU A 16 0.82 4.57 6.21
N LEU A 17 1.86 4.01 6.83
CA LEU A 17 3.10 3.63 6.15
C LEU A 17 2.87 2.54 5.08
N ALA A 18 2.05 1.53 5.39
CA ALA A 18 1.73 0.48 4.43
C ALA A 18 0.89 1.00 3.25
N VAL A 19 -0.10 1.86 3.51
CA VAL A 19 -0.92 2.48 2.46
C VAL A 19 -0.07 3.40 1.58
N ILE A 20 0.78 4.25 2.15
CA ILE A 20 1.71 5.10 1.39
C ILE A 20 2.65 4.23 0.55
N GLY A 21 3.21 3.17 1.12
CA GLY A 21 4.08 2.25 0.38
C GLY A 21 3.38 1.62 -0.83
N CYS A 22 2.13 1.16 -0.67
CA CYS A 22 1.32 0.66 -1.78
C CYS A 22 1.08 1.72 -2.86
N VAL A 23 0.71 2.93 -2.46
CA VAL A 23 0.44 4.04 -3.39
C VAL A 23 1.70 4.44 -4.15
N VAL A 24 2.85 4.56 -3.49
CA VAL A 24 4.13 4.86 -4.15
C VAL A 24 4.51 3.79 -5.17
N LEU A 25 4.35 2.51 -4.80
CA LEU A 25 4.61 1.40 -5.72
C LEU A 25 3.64 1.39 -6.91
N ALA A 26 2.36 1.74 -6.69
CA ALA A 26 1.39 1.84 -7.77
C ALA A 26 1.73 2.99 -8.75
N PHE A 27 2.22 4.13 -8.26
CA PHE A 27 2.70 5.22 -9.09
C PHE A 27 3.98 4.88 -9.86
N SER A 28 4.82 4.00 -9.36
CA SER A 28 6.04 3.55 -10.04
C SER A 28 5.77 2.52 -11.15
N ALA A 29 4.54 2.02 -11.27
CA ALA A 29 4.16 1.08 -12.32
C ALA A 29 4.28 1.71 -13.72
N ASN A 30 4.70 0.91 -14.69
CA ASN A 30 4.76 1.33 -16.08
C ASN A 30 3.34 1.31 -16.67
N ALA A 31 2.89 2.44 -17.17
CA ALA A 31 1.57 2.59 -17.77
C ALA A 31 1.61 2.54 -19.28
N ASP A 32 2.69 3.03 -19.91
CA ASP A 32 2.81 3.14 -21.35
C ASP A 32 4.28 3.13 -21.78
N TYR A 33 4.52 3.10 -23.11
CA TYR A 33 5.84 3.21 -23.69
C TYR A 33 5.87 4.43 -24.63
N ASP A 34 6.88 5.25 -24.45
CA ASP A 34 7.13 6.40 -25.33
C ASP A 34 7.51 5.88 -26.75
N PRO A 35 7.30 6.65 -27.84
CA PRO A 35 7.77 6.30 -29.18
C PRO A 35 9.27 5.93 -29.25
N SER A 36 10.07 6.39 -28.27
CA SER A 36 11.46 6.00 -28.10
C SER A 36 11.66 4.62 -27.46
N GLY A 37 10.57 3.90 -27.08
CA GLY A 37 10.60 2.61 -26.41
C GLY A 37 10.90 2.69 -24.91
N SER A 38 10.98 3.88 -24.32
CA SER A 38 11.17 4.04 -22.88
C SER A 38 9.85 3.89 -22.12
N ALA A 39 9.87 3.16 -21.01
CA ALA A 39 8.69 2.97 -20.17
C ALA A 39 8.30 4.27 -19.45
N VAL A 40 7.02 4.65 -19.56
CA VAL A 40 6.46 5.83 -18.90
C VAL A 40 5.69 5.39 -17.65
N SER A 41 6.08 5.90 -16.49
CA SER A 41 5.41 5.58 -15.23
C SER A 41 4.04 6.27 -15.11
N VAL A 42 3.13 5.63 -14.36
CA VAL A 42 1.82 6.22 -13.98
C VAL A 42 2.01 7.61 -13.36
N PHE A 43 3.05 7.82 -12.58
CA PHE A 43 3.35 9.10 -11.94
C PHE A 43 3.58 10.22 -12.96
N ARG A 44 4.40 9.97 -13.98
CA ARG A 44 4.67 10.95 -15.04
C ARG A 44 3.40 11.30 -15.82
N LEU A 45 2.60 10.27 -16.15
CA LEU A 45 1.31 10.47 -16.81
C LEU A 45 0.29 11.22 -15.94
N ALA A 46 0.29 10.99 -14.62
CA ALA A 46 -0.59 11.69 -13.71
C ALA A 46 -0.28 13.21 -13.66
N ILE A 47 1.00 13.58 -13.65
CA ILE A 47 1.40 15.00 -13.67
C ILE A 47 0.98 15.67 -14.98
N THR A 48 1.21 15.02 -16.13
CA THR A 48 0.78 15.54 -17.44
C THR A 48 -0.73 15.51 -17.59
N GLY A 49 -1.40 14.50 -17.03
CA GLY A 49 -2.85 14.32 -17.06
C GLY A 49 -3.62 15.43 -16.34
N ILE A 50 -3.09 15.96 -15.25
CA ILE A 50 -3.70 17.09 -14.52
C ILE A 50 -3.77 18.34 -15.41
N ALA A 51 -2.76 18.57 -16.26
CA ALA A 51 -2.69 19.74 -17.13
C ALA A 51 -3.66 19.66 -18.34
N HIS A 52 -3.93 18.46 -18.86
CA HIS A 52 -4.70 18.25 -20.11
C HIS A 52 -5.85 17.25 -19.94
N LYS A 53 -6.56 17.34 -18.81
CA LYS A 53 -7.58 16.34 -18.41
C LYS A 53 -8.72 16.16 -19.42
N SER A 54 -9.13 17.21 -20.11
CA SER A 54 -10.29 17.21 -21.04
C SER A 54 -9.98 16.65 -22.44
N GLU A 55 -8.72 16.51 -22.80
CA GLU A 55 -8.28 16.13 -24.16
C GLU A 55 -7.76 14.68 -24.23
N GLN A 56 -7.86 13.95 -23.14
CA GLN A 56 -7.28 12.60 -23.06
C GLN A 56 -8.18 11.54 -23.65
N PRO A 57 -7.64 10.56 -24.40
CA PRO A 57 -8.39 9.42 -24.90
C PRO A 57 -8.82 8.50 -23.74
N ILE A 58 -9.82 7.66 -23.99
CA ILE A 58 -10.41 6.75 -22.99
C ILE A 58 -9.38 5.81 -22.33
N GLU A 59 -8.30 5.48 -23.04
CA GLU A 59 -7.20 4.63 -22.54
C GLU A 59 -6.44 5.25 -21.37
N TYR A 60 -6.51 6.58 -21.23
CA TYR A 60 -5.98 7.34 -20.10
C TYR A 60 -7.07 7.75 -19.11
N SER A 61 -8.21 7.04 -19.09
CA SER A 61 -9.22 7.26 -18.07
C SER A 61 -8.72 6.82 -16.67
N ALA A 62 -9.30 7.42 -15.64
CA ALA A 62 -8.98 7.11 -14.25
C ALA A 62 -9.09 5.59 -13.92
N LEU A 63 -10.07 4.90 -14.54
CA LEU A 63 -10.26 3.46 -14.36
C LEU A 63 -9.08 2.66 -14.92
N PHE A 64 -8.64 2.95 -16.14
CA PHE A 64 -7.50 2.27 -16.76
C PHE A 64 -6.21 2.51 -16.01
N MET A 65 -5.93 3.76 -15.63
CA MET A 65 -4.73 4.12 -14.88
C MET A 65 -4.71 3.49 -13.48
N TRP A 66 -5.87 3.41 -12.83
CA TRP A 66 -6.03 2.69 -11.57
C TRP A 66 -5.67 1.20 -11.71
N ILE A 67 -6.17 0.54 -12.76
CA ILE A 67 -5.89 -0.88 -13.01
C ILE A 67 -4.42 -1.10 -13.37
N LYS A 68 -3.84 -0.29 -14.27
CA LYS A 68 -2.43 -0.38 -14.67
C LYS A 68 -1.50 -0.20 -13.46
N GLY A 69 -1.74 0.81 -12.62
CA GLY A 69 -0.94 1.07 -11.43
C GLY A 69 -0.96 -0.09 -10.43
N MET A 70 -2.14 -0.67 -10.18
CA MET A 70 -2.27 -1.77 -9.23
C MET A 70 -1.75 -3.12 -9.73
N ASN A 71 -1.66 -3.32 -11.05
CA ASN A 71 -1.17 -4.56 -11.65
C ASN A 71 0.34 -4.53 -11.97
N GLY A 72 1.05 -3.43 -11.69
CA GLY A 72 2.49 -3.30 -11.91
C GLY A 72 3.34 -4.13 -10.94
N TRP A 73 4.34 -3.53 -10.34
CA TRP A 73 5.27 -4.17 -9.37
C TRP A 73 4.63 -4.49 -8.01
N LEU A 74 3.49 -3.87 -7.73
CA LEU A 74 2.80 -3.98 -6.44
C LEU A 74 2.49 -5.43 -6.04
N PRO A 75 1.95 -6.32 -6.90
CA PRO A 75 1.64 -7.69 -6.54
C PRO A 75 2.84 -8.50 -6.04
N LEU A 76 4.03 -8.24 -6.58
CA LEU A 76 5.26 -8.94 -6.18
C LEU A 76 5.75 -8.51 -4.78
N ILE A 77 5.63 -7.24 -4.47
CA ILE A 77 6.17 -6.66 -3.23
C ILE A 77 5.13 -6.70 -2.11
N LEU A 78 3.85 -6.86 -2.45
CA LEU A 78 2.74 -6.82 -1.51
C LEU A 78 2.89 -7.78 -0.32
N PRO A 79 3.26 -9.08 -0.49
CA PRO A 79 3.42 -10.00 0.64
C PRO A 79 4.44 -9.49 1.67
N LEU A 80 5.52 -8.89 1.18
CA LEU A 80 6.55 -8.29 2.03
C LEU A 80 6.00 -7.06 2.76
N LEU A 81 5.32 -6.17 2.04
CA LEU A 81 4.78 -4.93 2.60
C LEU A 81 3.72 -5.19 3.68
N MET A 82 2.82 -6.16 3.45
CA MET A 82 1.79 -6.53 4.42
C MET A 82 2.34 -7.23 5.65
N SER A 83 3.46 -7.93 5.54
CA SER A 83 4.09 -8.62 6.67
C SER A 83 4.77 -7.67 7.66
N PHE A 84 5.21 -6.49 7.24
CA PHE A 84 5.93 -5.55 8.11
C PHE A 84 5.13 -5.13 9.34
N GLY A 85 3.86 -4.77 9.18
CA GLY A 85 3.00 -4.40 10.30
C GLY A 85 2.83 -5.53 11.32
N TYR A 86 2.61 -6.75 10.83
CA TYR A 86 2.44 -7.93 11.65
C TYR A 86 3.74 -8.30 12.39
N ILE A 87 4.87 -8.31 11.69
CA ILE A 87 6.19 -8.66 12.26
C ILE A 87 6.58 -7.67 13.35
N ALA A 88 6.36 -6.37 13.14
CA ALA A 88 6.69 -5.34 14.12
C ALA A 88 5.93 -5.53 15.44
N VAL A 89 4.61 -5.79 15.37
CA VAL A 89 3.77 -6.02 16.55
C VAL A 89 4.17 -7.31 17.27
N LEU A 90 4.38 -8.40 16.51
CA LEU A 90 4.75 -9.69 17.07
C LEU A 90 6.14 -9.64 17.77
N SER A 91 7.08 -8.93 17.18
CA SER A 91 8.41 -8.70 17.76
C SER A 91 8.33 -7.90 19.06
N ALA A 92 7.52 -6.83 19.09
CA ALA A 92 7.33 -6.04 20.29
C ALA A 92 6.71 -6.87 21.43
N GLU A 93 5.72 -7.71 21.15
CA GLU A 93 5.11 -8.59 22.14
C GLU A 93 6.08 -9.65 22.70
N ARG A 94 6.95 -10.20 21.84
CA ARG A 94 8.00 -11.13 22.29
C ARG A 94 9.03 -10.44 23.18
N HIS A 95 9.48 -9.26 22.78
CA HIS A 95 10.48 -8.51 23.54
C HIS A 95 9.98 -8.09 24.92
N ASN A 96 8.69 -7.75 25.02
CA ASN A 96 8.05 -7.37 26.28
C ASN A 96 7.63 -8.56 27.15
N GLY A 97 7.94 -9.80 26.77
CA GLY A 97 7.57 -11.02 27.53
C GLY A 97 6.06 -11.31 27.59
N MET A 98 5.22 -10.49 26.94
CA MET A 98 3.76 -10.67 26.96
C MET A 98 3.30 -11.98 26.33
N THR A 99 4.09 -12.54 25.41
CA THR A 99 3.77 -13.81 24.74
C THR A 99 3.66 -14.96 25.75
N GLY A 100 4.53 -15.02 26.77
CA GLY A 100 4.47 -16.04 27.81
C GLY A 100 3.19 -15.98 28.64
N PHE A 101 2.78 -14.79 29.07
CA PHE A 101 1.54 -14.59 29.83
C PHE A 101 0.29 -14.94 29.02
N LEU A 102 0.28 -14.62 27.73
CA LEU A 102 -0.84 -14.92 26.83
C LEU A 102 -0.96 -16.42 26.55
N LEU A 103 0.15 -17.13 26.43
CA LEU A 103 0.19 -18.57 26.22
C LEU A 103 -0.30 -19.35 27.46
N ILE A 104 0.03 -18.89 28.67
CA ILE A 104 -0.45 -19.50 29.91
C ILE A 104 -1.97 -19.32 30.07
N ARG A 105 -2.52 -18.19 29.62
CA ARG A 105 -3.92 -17.83 29.81
C ARG A 105 -4.86 -18.36 28.71
N SER A 106 -4.33 -18.73 27.56
CA SER A 106 -5.10 -19.23 26.42
C SER A 106 -4.50 -20.51 25.87
N GLU A 107 -5.34 -21.40 25.34
CA GLU A 107 -4.86 -22.57 24.60
C GLU A 107 -3.98 -22.11 23.43
N ASN A 108 -2.81 -22.73 23.27
CA ASN A 108 -1.83 -22.36 22.23
C ASN A 108 -2.45 -22.28 20.83
N ALA A 109 -3.33 -23.22 20.50
CA ALA A 109 -4.02 -23.25 19.20
C ALA A 109 -4.93 -22.04 18.99
N LYS A 110 -5.72 -21.67 19.99
CA LYS A 110 -6.60 -20.49 19.93
C LYS A 110 -5.82 -19.18 19.81
N TYR A 111 -4.71 -19.09 20.55
CA TYR A 111 -3.83 -17.92 20.46
C TYR A 111 -3.25 -17.76 19.06
N CYS A 112 -2.64 -18.81 18.49
CA CYS A 112 -2.07 -18.79 17.14
C CYS A 112 -3.13 -18.49 16.08
N ALA A 113 -4.28 -19.16 16.13
CA ALA A 113 -5.38 -18.92 15.19
C ALA A 113 -5.88 -17.47 15.26
N THR A 114 -6.03 -16.89 16.45
CA THR A 114 -6.47 -15.51 16.62
C THR A 114 -5.45 -14.51 16.04
N LYS A 115 -4.16 -14.76 16.22
CA LYS A 115 -3.09 -13.92 15.68
C LYS A 115 -3.05 -13.96 14.16
N VAL A 116 -3.09 -15.17 13.59
CA VAL A 116 -3.05 -15.35 12.14
C VAL A 116 -4.29 -14.72 11.49
N THR A 117 -5.49 -15.02 11.99
CA THR A 117 -6.73 -14.46 11.44
C THR A 117 -6.78 -12.94 11.55
N ALA A 118 -6.35 -12.35 12.65
CA ALA A 118 -6.27 -10.90 12.80
C ALA A 118 -5.28 -10.28 11.80
N GLY A 119 -4.10 -10.88 11.62
CA GLY A 119 -3.11 -10.41 10.64
C GLY A 119 -3.62 -10.49 9.20
N VAL A 120 -4.26 -11.60 8.83
CA VAL A 120 -4.84 -11.82 7.49
C VAL A 120 -5.94 -10.81 7.19
N LEU A 121 -6.89 -10.63 8.09
CA LEU A 121 -7.98 -9.65 7.93
C LEU A 121 -7.44 -8.22 7.81
N THR A 122 -6.46 -7.88 8.63
CA THR A 122 -5.83 -6.56 8.59
C THR A 122 -5.13 -6.32 7.25
N GLY A 123 -4.42 -7.32 6.71
CA GLY A 123 -3.79 -7.21 5.37
C GLY A 123 -4.81 -6.99 4.26
N GLY A 124 -5.97 -7.65 4.32
CA GLY A 124 -7.08 -7.41 3.39
C GLY A 124 -7.60 -5.97 3.47
N ILE A 125 -7.86 -5.48 4.68
CA ILE A 125 -8.34 -4.11 4.91
C ILE A 125 -7.32 -3.08 4.43
N LEU A 126 -6.03 -3.28 4.73
CA LEU A 126 -4.95 -2.39 4.32
C LEU A 126 -4.86 -2.27 2.81
N PHE A 127 -4.87 -3.39 2.09
CA PHE A 127 -4.77 -3.37 0.65
C PHE A 127 -6.02 -2.80 -0.03
N MET A 128 -7.21 -3.11 0.47
CA MET A 128 -8.45 -2.50 0.01
C MET A 128 -8.42 -0.98 0.21
N THR A 129 -7.97 -0.51 1.37
CA THR A 129 -7.83 0.94 1.66
C THR A 129 -6.83 1.61 0.72
N ALA A 130 -5.68 0.98 0.46
CA ALA A 130 -4.69 1.48 -0.49
C ALA A 130 -5.27 1.58 -1.92
N ASN A 131 -6.05 0.59 -2.34
CA ASN A 131 -6.76 0.61 -3.62
C ASN A 131 -7.74 1.77 -3.73
N ILE A 132 -8.53 2.04 -2.69
CA ILE A 132 -9.47 3.15 -2.66
C ILE A 132 -8.72 4.49 -2.74
N VAL A 133 -7.69 4.67 -1.92
CA VAL A 133 -6.88 5.91 -1.91
C VAL A 133 -6.26 6.16 -3.27
N PHE A 134 -5.62 5.16 -3.88
CA PHE A 134 -5.02 5.29 -5.20
C PHE A 134 -6.06 5.54 -6.28
N GLY A 135 -7.22 4.87 -6.25
CA GLY A 135 -8.33 5.11 -7.18
C GLY A 135 -8.86 6.54 -7.11
N LEU A 136 -9.01 7.10 -5.90
CA LEU A 136 -9.40 8.50 -5.70
C LEU A 136 -8.35 9.46 -6.25
N MET A 137 -7.06 9.18 -6.07
CA MET A 137 -5.99 10.00 -6.67
C MET A 137 -6.03 9.95 -8.20
N MET A 138 -6.34 8.79 -8.79
CA MET A 138 -6.51 8.68 -10.24
C MET A 138 -7.71 9.47 -10.76
N LEU A 139 -8.83 9.51 -10.04
CA LEU A 139 -10.00 10.32 -10.40
C LEU A 139 -9.71 11.84 -10.38
N ILE A 140 -8.76 12.27 -9.54
CA ILE A 140 -8.32 13.69 -9.54
C ILE A 140 -7.47 13.98 -10.77
N ALA A 141 -6.54 13.07 -11.13
CA ALA A 141 -5.57 13.28 -12.20
C ALA A 141 -6.17 13.07 -13.61
N PHE A 142 -7.08 12.12 -13.77
CA PHE A 142 -7.60 11.69 -15.07
C PHE A 142 -9.13 11.86 -15.18
N PRO A 143 -9.69 11.93 -16.40
CA PRO A 143 -11.14 11.96 -16.57
C PRO A 143 -11.77 10.64 -16.10
N ALA A 144 -12.97 10.74 -15.53
CA ALA A 144 -13.71 9.54 -15.12
C ALA A 144 -14.13 8.74 -16.35
N TYR A 145 -14.03 7.41 -16.32
CA TYR A 145 -14.44 6.53 -17.43
C TYR A 145 -15.90 6.78 -17.86
N ILE A 146 -16.78 7.10 -16.92
CA ILE A 146 -18.21 7.38 -17.20
C ILE A 146 -18.42 8.69 -17.96
N SER A 147 -17.45 9.61 -17.97
CA SER A 147 -17.58 10.91 -18.69
C SER A 147 -17.36 10.79 -20.20
N PHE A 148 -16.87 9.67 -20.68
CA PHE A 148 -16.68 9.41 -22.11
C PHE A 148 -17.99 9.05 -22.80
N SER A 149 -18.06 9.20 -24.13
CA SER A 149 -19.23 8.83 -24.92
C SER A 149 -19.53 7.33 -24.82
N VAL A 150 -20.81 6.97 -25.01
CA VAL A 150 -21.24 5.55 -24.93
C VAL A 150 -20.53 4.74 -26.01
N ASP A 151 -20.27 5.30 -27.18
CA ASP A 151 -19.61 4.61 -28.30
C ASP A 151 -18.14 4.28 -27.93
N GLU A 152 -17.43 5.18 -27.27
CA GLU A 152 -16.08 4.92 -26.76
C GLU A 152 -16.07 3.89 -25.65
N GLN A 153 -17.06 3.92 -24.74
CA GLN A 153 -17.20 2.92 -23.70
C GLN A 153 -17.53 1.53 -24.26
N MET A 154 -18.27 1.45 -25.37
CA MET A 154 -18.60 0.18 -26.03
C MET A 154 -17.36 -0.58 -26.52
N MET A 155 -16.27 0.09 -26.88
CA MET A 155 -15.01 -0.57 -27.27
C MET A 155 -14.43 -1.44 -26.13
N TYR A 156 -14.76 -1.13 -24.90
CA TYR A 156 -14.26 -1.84 -23.70
C TYR A 156 -15.37 -2.43 -22.83
N ALA A 157 -16.59 -2.49 -23.37
CA ALA A 157 -17.78 -2.93 -22.64
C ALA A 157 -17.66 -4.37 -22.11
N ASP A 158 -17.02 -5.25 -22.88
CA ASP A 158 -16.81 -6.66 -22.49
C ASP A 158 -15.96 -6.80 -21.20
N TRP A 159 -15.08 -5.83 -20.93
CA TRP A 159 -14.16 -5.88 -19.79
C TRP A 159 -14.68 -5.11 -18.59
N TYR A 160 -15.23 -3.93 -18.80
CA TYR A 160 -15.54 -2.97 -17.74
C TYR A 160 -17.02 -2.62 -17.64
N GLY A 161 -17.79 -2.99 -18.67
CA GLY A 161 -19.18 -2.61 -18.81
C GLY A 161 -19.36 -1.15 -19.20
N THR A 162 -20.62 -0.76 -19.39
CA THR A 162 -21.03 0.61 -19.74
C THR A 162 -21.93 1.19 -18.65
N GLY A 163 -21.88 2.51 -18.45
CA GLY A 163 -22.76 3.21 -17.52
C GLY A 163 -22.69 2.67 -16.07
N SER A 164 -23.82 2.18 -15.55
CA SER A 164 -23.93 1.65 -14.18
C SER A 164 -23.16 0.35 -13.93
N MET A 165 -22.86 -0.42 -14.98
CA MET A 165 -22.09 -1.68 -14.88
C MET A 165 -20.65 -1.43 -14.42
N VAL A 166 -20.10 -0.25 -14.73
CA VAL A 166 -18.78 0.17 -14.25
C VAL A 166 -18.68 0.18 -12.73
N LEU A 167 -19.76 0.60 -12.05
CA LEU A 167 -19.79 0.58 -10.57
C LEU A 167 -19.69 -0.84 -10.03
N ILE A 168 -20.38 -1.80 -10.67
CA ILE A 168 -20.31 -3.21 -10.29
C ILE A 168 -18.89 -3.73 -10.47
N TYR A 169 -18.21 -3.33 -11.56
CA TYR A 169 -16.80 -3.68 -11.80
C TYR A 169 -15.90 -3.14 -10.69
N VAL A 170 -16.06 -1.86 -10.30
CA VAL A 170 -15.30 -1.24 -9.22
C VAL A 170 -15.48 -1.98 -7.90
N VAL A 171 -16.74 -2.33 -7.54
CA VAL A 171 -17.02 -3.09 -6.32
C VAL A 171 -16.39 -4.49 -6.36
N LYS A 172 -16.53 -5.22 -7.48
CA LYS A 172 -15.85 -6.52 -7.67
C LYS A 172 -14.33 -6.40 -7.52
N ARG A 173 -13.75 -5.34 -8.07
CA ARG A 173 -12.30 -5.07 -7.96
C ARG A 173 -11.88 -4.82 -6.51
N LEU A 174 -12.64 -4.06 -5.74
CA LEU A 174 -12.36 -3.80 -4.32
C LEU A 174 -12.47 -5.07 -3.48
N ILE A 175 -13.48 -5.90 -3.72
CA ILE A 175 -13.61 -7.21 -3.05
C ILE A 175 -12.42 -8.11 -3.43
N GLY A 176 -12.06 -8.16 -4.71
CA GLY A 176 -10.89 -8.89 -5.18
C GLY A 176 -9.60 -8.43 -4.53
N SER A 177 -9.41 -7.11 -4.37
CA SER A 177 -8.23 -6.56 -3.69
C SER A 177 -8.20 -6.91 -2.20
N PHE A 178 -9.35 -6.93 -1.52
CA PHE A 178 -9.45 -7.39 -0.14
C PHE A 178 -8.99 -8.86 -0.01
N LEU A 179 -9.51 -9.75 -0.86
CA LEU A 179 -9.15 -11.17 -0.86
C LEU A 179 -7.67 -11.38 -1.21
N TYR A 180 -7.16 -10.63 -2.17
CA TYR A 180 -5.75 -10.67 -2.55
C TYR A 180 -4.83 -10.19 -1.41
N GLY A 181 -5.20 -9.12 -0.72
CA GLY A 181 -4.49 -8.62 0.47
C GLY A 181 -4.48 -9.63 1.61
N MET A 182 -5.59 -10.37 1.81
CA MET A 182 -5.65 -11.49 2.76
C MET A 182 -4.67 -12.60 2.39
N ALA A 183 -4.68 -13.03 1.14
CA ALA A 183 -3.75 -14.07 0.65
C ALA A 183 -2.30 -13.62 0.77
N ALA A 184 -1.97 -12.41 0.33
CA ALA A 184 -0.62 -11.85 0.43
C ALA A 184 -0.11 -11.79 1.88
N SER A 185 -0.96 -11.42 2.83
CA SER A 185 -0.58 -11.39 4.25
C SER A 185 -0.39 -12.79 4.83
N MET A 186 -1.13 -13.81 4.38
CA MET A 186 -0.88 -15.19 4.76
C MET A 186 0.52 -15.66 4.34
N PHE A 187 0.92 -15.37 3.10
CA PHE A 187 2.27 -15.67 2.63
C PHE A 187 3.33 -14.90 3.42
N GLY A 188 3.10 -13.62 3.72
CA GLY A 188 3.99 -12.79 4.52
C GLY A 188 4.17 -13.31 5.95
N ILE A 189 3.09 -13.74 6.60
CA ILE A 189 3.11 -14.36 7.93
C ILE A 189 3.86 -15.69 7.88
N GLY A 190 3.58 -16.55 6.89
CA GLY A 190 4.27 -17.81 6.68
C GLY A 190 5.78 -17.61 6.51
N ALA A 191 6.18 -16.70 5.63
CA ALA A 191 7.60 -16.37 5.42
C ALA A 191 8.27 -15.86 6.71
N ALA A 192 7.58 -15.02 7.50
CA ALA A 192 8.10 -14.52 8.77
C ALA A 192 8.35 -15.63 9.80
N ILE A 193 7.52 -16.68 9.80
CA ILE A 193 7.69 -17.83 10.68
C ILE A 193 8.92 -18.66 10.24
N PHE A 194 9.07 -18.91 8.94
CA PHE A 194 10.16 -19.72 8.39
C PHE A 194 11.53 -19.02 8.45
N LEU A 195 11.58 -17.70 8.15
CA LEU A 195 12.83 -16.93 8.14
C LEU A 195 13.36 -16.57 9.52
N GLY A 196 12.66 -16.97 10.57
CA GLY A 196 13.03 -16.61 11.95
C GLY A 196 12.88 -15.11 12.19
N ILE A 197 11.95 -14.75 13.04
CA ILE A 197 11.56 -13.36 13.35
C ILE A 197 12.74 -12.44 13.71
N GLY A 198 13.90 -13.00 14.05
CA GLY A 198 15.12 -12.26 14.40
C GLY A 198 15.77 -11.50 13.25
N ILE A 199 15.84 -12.08 12.05
CA ILE A 199 16.61 -11.51 10.94
C ILE A 199 15.87 -10.32 10.31
N CYS A 200 14.56 -10.44 10.06
CA CYS A 200 13.77 -9.36 9.49
C CYS A 200 13.61 -8.17 10.45
N CYS A 201 13.46 -8.42 11.76
CA CYS A 201 13.34 -7.34 12.75
C CYS A 201 14.66 -6.62 12.98
N CYS A 202 15.80 -7.32 12.99
CA CYS A 202 17.10 -6.68 13.10
C CYS A 202 17.42 -5.80 11.91
N ALA A 203 17.15 -6.25 10.67
CA ALA A 203 17.36 -5.47 9.46
C ALA A 203 16.49 -4.21 9.43
N PHE A 204 15.18 -4.34 9.77
CA PHE A 204 14.27 -3.19 9.78
C PHE A 204 14.58 -2.21 10.91
N ARG A 205 14.87 -2.70 12.12
CA ARG A 205 15.27 -1.85 13.26
C ARG A 205 16.60 -1.13 12.99
N PHE A 206 17.55 -1.82 12.37
CA PHE A 206 18.82 -1.21 11.96
C PHE A 206 18.62 -0.15 10.88
N TYR A 207 17.77 -0.41 9.90
CA TYR A 207 17.43 0.53 8.83
C TYR A 207 16.70 1.77 9.39
N LEU A 208 15.68 1.56 10.24
CA LEU A 208 14.91 2.66 10.82
C LEU A 208 15.75 3.52 11.78
N ILE A 209 16.58 2.90 12.63
CA ILE A 209 17.48 3.62 13.54
C ILE A 209 18.56 4.38 12.76
N THR A 210 19.08 3.79 11.69
CA THR A 210 20.10 4.43 10.85
C THR A 210 19.51 5.59 10.06
N TYR A 211 18.27 5.43 9.55
CA TYR A 211 17.56 6.47 8.81
C TYR A 211 17.12 7.63 9.72
N THR A 212 16.54 7.34 10.89
CA THR A 212 16.17 8.39 11.86
C THR A 212 17.40 9.10 12.40
N ARG A 213 18.52 8.42 12.66
CA ARG A 213 19.77 9.08 13.05
C ARG A 213 20.35 9.96 11.95
N ARG A 214 20.29 9.56 10.68
CA ARG A 214 20.68 10.40 9.54
C ARG A 214 19.76 11.61 9.42
N PHE A 215 18.45 11.41 9.45
CA PHE A 215 17.46 12.48 9.37
C PHE A 215 17.60 13.50 10.50
N CYS A 216 17.75 13.06 11.76
CA CYS A 216 18.01 13.96 12.89
C CYS A 216 19.35 14.69 12.74
N ARG A 217 20.38 14.06 12.21
CA ARG A 217 21.68 14.70 11.98
C ARG A 217 21.59 15.78 10.90
N ASP A 218 20.89 15.51 9.82
CA ASP A 218 20.71 16.46 8.72
C ASP A 218 19.82 17.65 9.14
N LEU A 219 18.81 17.41 9.98
CA LEU A 219 18.01 18.48 10.59
C LEU A 219 18.85 19.36 11.53
N HIS A 220 19.72 18.74 12.34
CA HIS A 220 20.59 19.44 13.27
C HIS A 220 21.69 20.26 12.55
N LEU A 221 22.19 19.78 11.43
CA LEU A 221 23.12 20.50 10.57
C LEU A 221 22.46 21.70 9.89
N LYS A 222 21.24 21.53 9.35
CA LYS A 222 20.45 22.62 8.79
C LYS A 222 20.14 23.70 9.81
N THR A 223 19.74 23.34 11.03
CA THR A 223 19.46 24.32 12.09
C THR A 223 20.72 25.04 12.59
N ARG A 224 21.89 24.44 12.55
CA ARG A 224 23.16 25.13 12.80
C ARG A 224 23.52 26.12 11.70
N GLN A 225 23.29 25.76 10.45
CA GLN A 225 23.57 26.62 9.31
C GLN A 225 22.70 27.89 9.32
N TRP A 226 21.43 27.77 9.70
CA TRP A 226 20.53 28.91 9.88
C TRP A 226 20.94 29.81 11.05
N ARG A 227 21.41 29.26 12.17
CA ARG A 227 21.93 30.06 13.29
C ARG A 227 23.24 30.79 12.97
N GLY A 228 24.06 30.25 12.09
CA GLY A 228 25.29 30.92 11.65
C GLY A 228 25.04 32.12 10.76
N LEU A 229 23.95 32.14 10.00
CA LEU A 229 23.58 33.25 9.12
C LEU A 229 22.92 34.44 9.89
N THR A 230 22.33 34.20 11.04
CA THR A 230 21.71 35.26 11.87
C THR A 230 22.72 36.05 12.73
N TYR A 231 23.98 35.64 12.78
CA TYR A 231 25.05 36.36 13.49
C TYR A 231 25.94 37.21 12.58
N GLN A 232 25.64 37.29 11.26
CA GLN A 232 26.39 38.13 10.30
C GLN A 232 25.60 39.33 9.76
N ILE A 233 24.47 39.65 10.35
CA ILE A 233 23.75 40.92 10.15
C ILE A 233 23.80 41.67 11.48
#